data_ce7cada16f1f394e1864da14b147daff
#
_entry.id   ce7cada16f1f394e1864da14b147daff
#
_cell.length_a   1.000
_cell.length_b   1.000
_cell.length_c   1.000
_cell.angle_alpha   90.00
_cell.angle_beta   90.00
_cell.angle_gamma   90.00
#
_symmetry.space_group_name_H-M   'P 1'
#
loop_
_entity.id
_entity.type
_entity.pdbx_description
1 polymer ?
#
loop_
_entity_poly.entity_id
_entity_poly.type
_entity_poly.pdbx_seq_one_letter_code
_entity_poly.pdbx_strand_id
1 'polypeptide(L)'
;IQSILENIGIPYTHSGVIASAKAIDKEISKKIFIKHKILIPKYIKYSFDDHFTKLIPKIKKKFGFPVVIKPINEGSSVNVYICNKSNLKNKLKKLKPYKEILIEEFISGREIQAAILGDKKLGAIELKPKRKFYDYEAKYNSKAQTRHIIPVDLSKRKFNELMSISCRVHNLLGCRGVTRSDFKFYRNNFYLLEINTQPGMTKLSLVPEISVYKGINF
;
A
#
# COMPACT_ATOMS: atom_id res chain seq x y z
N ILE A 1 -0.95 14.49 -13.36
CA ILE A 1 -1.70 14.05 -14.56
C ILE A 1 -3.15 14.49 -14.43
N GLN A 2 -3.87 14.11 -13.35
CA GLN A 2 -5.30 14.42 -13.17
C GLN A 2 -5.61 15.91 -13.30
N SER A 3 -4.83 16.79 -12.64
CA SER A 3 -4.98 18.24 -12.77
C SER A 3 -4.88 18.73 -14.21
N ILE A 4 -3.96 18.17 -14.99
CA ILE A 4 -3.79 18.54 -16.39
C ILE A 4 -5.02 18.12 -17.17
N LEU A 5 -5.48 16.86 -16.98
CA LEU A 5 -6.67 16.35 -17.68
C LEU A 5 -7.93 17.17 -17.37
N GLU A 6 -8.13 17.55 -16.10
CA GLU A 6 -9.25 18.41 -15.71
C GLU A 6 -9.14 19.82 -16.32
N ASN A 7 -7.93 20.40 -16.34
CA ASN A 7 -7.71 21.73 -16.88
C ASN A 7 -7.97 21.82 -18.41
N ILE A 8 -7.70 20.74 -19.15
CA ILE A 8 -7.93 20.66 -20.61
C ILE A 8 -9.24 19.96 -20.97
N GLY A 9 -10.10 19.67 -19.99
CA GLY A 9 -11.43 19.08 -20.22
C GLY A 9 -11.45 17.65 -20.72
N ILE A 10 -10.36 16.87 -20.54
CA ILE A 10 -10.30 15.47 -20.96
C ILE A 10 -10.85 14.57 -19.86
N PRO A 11 -11.94 13.80 -20.10
CA PRO A 11 -12.48 12.85 -19.15
C PRO A 11 -11.51 11.68 -18.91
N TYR A 12 -11.48 11.17 -17.67
CA TYR A 12 -10.67 10.03 -17.28
C TYR A 12 -11.38 9.15 -16.24
N THR A 13 -11.02 7.87 -16.18
CA THR A 13 -11.77 6.84 -15.42
C THR A 13 -11.32 6.65 -13.98
N HIS A 14 -10.11 7.07 -13.64
CA HIS A 14 -9.54 6.91 -12.29
C HIS A 14 -9.93 8.05 -11.35
N SER A 15 -9.50 7.99 -10.09
CA SER A 15 -9.81 8.96 -9.05
C SER A 15 -9.30 10.37 -9.39
N GLY A 16 -10.05 11.39 -8.96
CA GLY A 16 -9.75 12.80 -9.22
C GLY A 16 -8.51 13.31 -8.49
N VAL A 17 -8.20 14.58 -8.72
CA VAL A 17 -6.97 15.25 -8.23
C VAL A 17 -6.82 15.13 -6.72
N ILE A 18 -7.84 15.51 -5.95
CA ILE A 18 -7.76 15.55 -4.47
C ILE A 18 -7.59 14.13 -3.90
N ALA A 19 -8.34 13.15 -4.40
CA ALA A 19 -8.23 11.77 -3.94
C ALA A 19 -6.85 11.19 -4.25
N SER A 20 -6.32 11.43 -5.45
CA SER A 20 -5.00 10.97 -5.86
C SER A 20 -3.88 11.64 -5.07
N ALA A 21 -3.98 12.95 -4.80
CA ALA A 21 -3.02 13.67 -3.96
C ALA A 21 -3.00 13.14 -2.51
N LYS A 22 -4.19 12.88 -1.92
CA LYS A 22 -4.27 12.27 -0.59
C LYS A 22 -3.70 10.85 -0.54
N ALA A 23 -3.91 10.06 -1.59
CA ALA A 23 -3.47 8.67 -1.64
C ALA A 23 -1.96 8.53 -1.84
N ILE A 24 -1.35 9.36 -2.71
CA ILE A 24 0.10 9.28 -2.98
C ILE A 24 0.92 9.73 -1.78
N ASP A 25 0.43 10.68 -0.98
CA ASP A 25 1.05 11.09 0.27
C ASP A 25 0.68 10.12 1.39
N LYS A 26 1.63 9.22 1.70
CA LYS A 26 1.42 8.18 2.70
C LYS A 26 1.24 8.72 4.12
N GLU A 27 1.74 9.90 4.41
CA GLU A 27 1.54 10.53 5.72
C GLU A 27 0.12 11.08 5.84
N ILE A 28 -0.36 11.79 4.82
CA ILE A 28 -1.72 12.35 4.78
C ILE A 28 -2.74 11.21 4.83
N SER A 29 -2.58 10.19 3.97
CA SER A 29 -3.50 9.06 3.94
C SER A 29 -3.55 8.31 5.28
N LYS A 30 -2.39 8.07 5.92
CA LYS A 30 -2.32 7.42 7.24
C LYS A 30 -3.00 8.25 8.36
N LYS A 31 -2.85 9.57 8.36
CA LYS A 31 -3.55 10.46 9.31
C LYS A 31 -5.07 10.33 9.15
N ILE A 32 -5.57 10.28 7.91
CA ILE A 32 -6.99 10.06 7.62
C ILE A 32 -7.43 8.68 8.13
N PHE A 33 -6.66 7.63 7.84
CA PHE A 33 -6.98 6.27 8.28
C PHE A 33 -7.03 6.13 9.80
N ILE A 34 -6.08 6.72 10.51
CA ILE A 34 -6.07 6.74 12.00
C ILE A 34 -7.31 7.45 12.55
N LYS A 35 -7.63 8.64 12.02
CA LYS A 35 -8.82 9.40 12.44
C LYS A 35 -10.11 8.57 12.31
N HIS A 36 -10.16 7.72 11.30
CA HIS A 36 -11.30 6.84 11.03
C HIS A 36 -11.15 5.41 11.56
N LYS A 37 -10.21 5.17 12.49
CA LYS A 37 -10.00 3.87 13.15
C LYS A 37 -9.74 2.72 12.17
N ILE A 38 -9.10 3.00 11.03
CA ILE A 38 -8.56 1.98 10.13
C ILE A 38 -7.20 1.54 10.67
N LEU A 39 -7.02 0.24 10.84
CA LEU A 39 -5.78 -0.31 11.35
C LEU A 39 -4.66 -0.21 10.31
N ILE A 40 -3.55 0.42 10.68
CA ILE A 40 -2.36 0.59 9.86
C ILE A 40 -1.12 0.21 10.67
N PRO A 41 0.04 -0.10 10.06
CA PRO A 41 1.30 -0.22 10.77
C PRO A 41 1.61 1.06 11.53
N LYS A 42 2.07 0.95 12.78
CA LYS A 42 2.59 2.10 13.53
C LYS A 42 3.75 2.71 12.74
N TYR A 43 3.89 4.03 12.78
CA TYR A 43 4.94 4.70 11.99
C TYR A 43 5.54 5.90 12.71
N ILE A 44 6.71 6.30 12.24
CA ILE A 44 7.43 7.52 12.59
C ILE A 44 7.69 8.25 11.27
N LYS A 45 7.38 9.52 11.19
CA LYS A 45 7.93 10.43 10.17
C LYS A 45 9.33 10.81 10.64
N TYR A 46 10.30 10.67 9.77
CA TYR A 46 11.70 11.01 10.04
C TYR A 46 12.20 12.01 8.99
N SER A 47 12.70 13.15 9.46
CA SER A 47 13.42 14.11 8.65
C SER A 47 14.91 13.82 8.72
N PHE A 48 15.63 13.99 7.62
CA PHE A 48 17.09 13.87 7.60
C PHE A 48 17.80 15.05 8.29
N ASP A 49 17.07 16.09 8.66
CA ASP A 49 17.54 17.18 9.54
C ASP A 49 17.53 16.77 11.02
N ASP A 50 16.81 15.69 11.37
CA ASP A 50 16.77 15.16 12.72
C ASP A 50 18.05 14.39 13.08
N HIS A 51 18.45 14.43 14.36
CA HIS A 51 19.58 13.67 14.87
C HIS A 51 19.34 12.15 14.83
N PHE A 52 20.14 11.44 14.04
CA PHE A 52 20.08 9.98 13.92
C PHE A 52 20.18 9.24 15.27
N THR A 53 20.95 9.80 16.21
CA THR A 53 21.15 9.22 17.55
C THR A 53 19.83 9.04 18.33
N LYS A 54 18.86 9.94 18.10
CA LYS A 54 17.53 9.88 18.72
C LYS A 54 16.57 8.90 18.02
N LEU A 55 16.86 8.49 16.79
CA LEU A 55 15.98 7.67 15.98
C LEU A 55 15.87 6.23 16.52
N ILE A 56 17.00 5.57 16.81
CA ILE A 56 17.00 4.18 17.28
C ILE A 56 16.23 4.00 18.60
N PRO A 57 16.44 4.84 19.63
CA PRO A 57 15.61 4.79 20.83
C PRO A 57 14.12 4.99 20.55
N LYS A 58 13.77 5.94 19.67
CA LYS A 58 12.38 6.22 19.27
C LYS A 58 11.71 5.01 18.60
N ILE A 59 12.42 4.33 17.69
CA ILE A 59 11.95 3.10 17.04
C ILE A 59 11.72 2.00 18.08
N LYS A 60 12.70 1.74 18.94
CA LYS A 60 12.61 0.71 19.98
C LYS A 60 11.42 0.93 20.90
N LYS A 61 11.21 2.18 21.34
CA LYS A 61 10.09 2.54 22.22
C LYS A 61 8.74 2.36 21.55
N LYS A 62 8.64 2.67 20.24
CA LYS A 62 7.35 2.70 19.55
C LYS A 62 6.90 1.34 19.02
N PHE A 63 7.79 0.54 18.43
CA PHE A 63 7.44 -0.74 17.82
C PHE A 63 8.59 -1.75 17.63
N GLY A 64 9.86 -1.36 17.83
CA GLY A 64 11.00 -2.27 17.72
C GLY A 64 11.47 -2.52 16.29
N PHE A 65 12.27 -3.58 16.10
CA PHE A 65 12.81 -4.04 14.83
C PHE A 65 12.29 -5.45 14.48
N PRO A 66 12.23 -5.82 13.18
CA PRO A 66 12.58 -5.03 11.99
C PRO A 66 11.60 -3.91 11.69
N VAL A 67 12.02 -2.94 10.85
CA VAL A 67 11.19 -1.83 10.37
C VAL A 67 11.18 -1.77 8.85
N VAL A 68 10.15 -1.13 8.29
CA VAL A 68 10.10 -0.76 6.87
C VAL A 68 10.39 0.72 6.76
N ILE A 69 11.36 1.10 5.92
CA ILE A 69 11.62 2.51 5.59
C ILE A 69 11.25 2.76 4.14
N LYS A 70 10.58 3.88 3.87
CA LYS A 70 10.08 4.21 2.53
C LYS A 70 9.89 5.71 2.34
N PRO A 71 10.00 6.22 1.10
CA PRO A 71 9.60 7.59 0.77
C PRO A 71 8.11 7.82 1.04
N ILE A 72 7.73 9.09 1.29
CA ILE A 72 6.34 9.47 1.54
C ILE A 72 5.52 9.39 0.25
N ASN A 73 6.06 9.88 -0.88
CA ASN A 73 5.31 10.15 -2.12
C ASN A 73 5.70 9.24 -3.30
N GLU A 74 6.35 8.09 -3.04
CA GLU A 74 6.71 7.14 -4.09
C GLU A 74 5.70 6.00 -4.22
N GLY A 75 5.63 5.44 -5.43
CA GLY A 75 4.84 4.26 -5.78
C GLY A 75 5.70 3.02 -6.07
N SER A 76 5.05 1.94 -6.53
CA SER A 76 5.68 0.71 -7.07
C SER A 76 6.76 0.07 -6.19
N SER A 77 6.72 0.27 -4.88
CA SER A 77 7.76 -0.19 -3.92
C SER A 77 9.17 0.35 -4.20
N VAL A 78 9.29 1.46 -4.96
CA VAL A 78 10.57 2.12 -5.19
C VAL A 78 11.15 2.59 -3.87
N ASN A 79 12.41 2.24 -3.61
CA ASN A 79 13.15 2.61 -2.41
C ASN A 79 12.48 2.21 -1.08
N VAL A 80 11.74 1.09 -1.07
CA VAL A 80 11.21 0.47 0.14
C VAL A 80 12.21 -0.58 0.66
N TYR A 81 12.61 -0.46 1.92
CA TYR A 81 13.58 -1.38 2.52
C TYR A 81 13.10 -1.92 3.86
N ILE A 82 13.28 -3.22 4.09
CA ILE A 82 13.17 -3.83 5.42
C ILE A 82 14.53 -3.71 6.10
N CYS A 83 14.52 -3.15 7.29
CA CYS A 83 15.75 -2.85 8.04
C CYS A 83 15.75 -3.45 9.42
N ASN A 84 16.86 -4.08 9.76
CA ASN A 84 17.25 -4.37 11.13
C ASN A 84 18.08 -3.20 11.67
N LYS A 85 18.37 -3.20 12.98
CA LYS A 85 19.20 -2.17 13.62
C LYS A 85 20.57 -2.01 12.93
N SER A 86 21.19 -3.13 12.51
CA SER A 86 22.53 -3.14 11.92
C SER A 86 22.63 -2.48 10.55
N ASN A 87 21.59 -2.63 9.69
CA ASN A 87 21.61 -2.12 8.31
C ASN A 87 20.83 -0.81 8.12
N LEU A 88 20.10 -0.33 9.13
CA LEU A 88 19.24 0.85 9.05
C LEU A 88 20.01 2.09 8.54
N LYS A 89 21.18 2.39 9.14
CA LYS A 89 21.98 3.56 8.78
C LYS A 89 22.37 3.56 7.29
N ASN A 90 22.78 2.40 6.76
CA ASN A 90 23.18 2.27 5.37
C ASN A 90 21.99 2.42 4.41
N LYS A 91 20.82 1.90 4.78
CA LYS A 91 19.62 2.05 3.97
C LYS A 91 19.06 3.48 4.01
N LEU A 92 19.12 4.17 5.16
CA LEU A 92 18.76 5.58 5.28
C LEU A 92 19.59 6.48 4.36
N LYS A 93 20.90 6.23 4.21
CA LYS A 93 21.74 7.00 3.28
C LYS A 93 21.18 7.03 1.86
N LYS A 94 20.57 5.91 1.39
CA LYS A 94 19.95 5.83 0.06
C LYS A 94 18.70 6.68 -0.07
N LEU A 95 18.02 6.97 1.06
CA LEU A 95 16.78 7.74 1.10
C LEU A 95 17.00 9.23 1.39
N LYS A 96 18.25 9.65 1.62
CA LYS A 96 18.58 11.06 1.93
C LYS A 96 18.02 12.09 0.92
N PRO A 97 17.97 11.81 -0.42
CA PRO A 97 17.42 12.75 -1.39
C PRO A 97 15.94 13.10 -1.16
N TYR A 98 15.19 12.26 -0.43
CA TYR A 98 13.75 12.50 -0.15
C TYR A 98 13.48 13.49 0.98
N LYS A 99 14.52 13.98 1.69
CA LYS A 99 14.41 14.87 2.87
C LYS A 99 13.62 14.28 4.03
N GLU A 100 12.43 13.73 3.78
CA GLU A 100 11.54 13.11 4.75
C GLU A 100 11.06 11.73 4.28
N ILE A 101 10.95 10.79 5.22
CA ILE A 101 10.53 9.42 4.96
C ILE A 101 9.60 8.89 6.05
N LEU A 102 8.93 7.78 5.78
CA LEU A 102 8.25 6.98 6.78
C LEU A 102 9.12 5.80 7.24
N ILE A 103 9.10 5.59 8.54
CA ILE A 103 9.64 4.39 9.20
C ILE A 103 8.48 3.69 9.86
N GLU A 104 8.15 2.49 9.40
CA GLU A 104 6.96 1.74 9.82
C GLU A 104 7.33 0.47 10.56
N GLU A 105 6.46 0.06 11.47
CA GLU A 105 6.45 -1.28 12.03
C GLU A 105 6.39 -2.31 10.91
N PHE A 106 7.27 -3.30 10.93
CA PHE A 106 7.19 -4.41 9.99
C PHE A 106 6.10 -5.39 10.41
N ILE A 107 5.04 -5.49 9.61
CA ILE A 107 3.97 -6.45 9.82
C ILE A 107 4.31 -7.74 9.08
N SER A 108 4.63 -8.79 9.82
CA SER A 108 4.78 -10.15 9.27
C SER A 108 3.41 -10.73 8.99
N GLY A 109 3.20 -11.28 7.79
CA GLY A 109 1.92 -11.89 7.46
C GLY A 109 1.67 -11.98 5.97
N ARG A 110 0.46 -12.46 5.65
CA ARG A 110 -0.01 -12.64 4.28
C ARG A 110 -0.22 -11.29 3.63
N GLU A 111 0.17 -11.15 2.36
CA GLU A 111 -0.05 -9.95 1.58
C GLU A 111 -1.31 -10.12 0.75
N ILE A 112 -2.33 -9.32 1.03
CA ILE A 112 -3.63 -9.41 0.39
C ILE A 112 -3.96 -8.05 -0.20
N GLN A 113 -4.41 -8.05 -1.46
CA GLN A 113 -4.83 -6.85 -2.15
C GLN A 113 -6.30 -6.95 -2.53
N ALA A 114 -7.05 -5.88 -2.28
CA ALA A 114 -8.47 -5.82 -2.53
C ALA A 114 -8.81 -4.69 -3.51
N ALA A 115 -9.69 -4.96 -4.46
CA ALA A 115 -10.09 -4.03 -5.51
C ALA A 115 -11.55 -3.58 -5.35
N ILE A 116 -11.77 -2.28 -5.57
CA ILE A 116 -13.08 -1.63 -5.62
C ILE A 116 -13.24 -0.97 -6.98
N LEU A 117 -14.40 -1.04 -7.59
CA LEU A 117 -14.77 -0.35 -8.82
C LEU A 117 -16.05 0.47 -8.59
N GLY A 118 -15.90 1.78 -8.44
CA GLY A 118 -17.00 2.64 -8.00
C GLY A 118 -17.52 2.19 -6.63
N ASP A 119 -18.77 1.77 -6.56
CA ASP A 119 -19.40 1.22 -5.37
C ASP A 119 -19.29 -0.32 -5.26
N LYS A 120 -18.79 -0.98 -6.31
CA LYS A 120 -18.73 -2.45 -6.40
C LYS A 120 -17.47 -3.01 -5.77
N LYS A 121 -17.66 -3.97 -4.87
CA LYS A 121 -16.60 -4.79 -4.29
C LYS A 121 -16.18 -5.86 -5.30
N LEU A 122 -15.08 -5.62 -6.05
CA LEU A 122 -14.63 -6.58 -7.07
C LEU A 122 -14.13 -7.88 -6.44
N GLY A 123 -13.25 -7.80 -5.48
CA GLY A 123 -12.67 -8.97 -4.85
C GLY A 123 -11.29 -8.72 -4.28
N ALA A 124 -10.60 -9.80 -3.97
CA ALA A 124 -9.26 -9.75 -3.42
C ALA A 124 -8.39 -10.87 -3.96
N ILE A 125 -7.09 -10.66 -3.94
CA ILE A 125 -6.05 -11.58 -4.33
C ILE A 125 -4.95 -11.61 -3.28
N GLU A 126 -4.42 -12.79 -2.99
CA GLU A 126 -3.26 -12.94 -2.12
C GLU A 126 -1.99 -13.13 -2.95
N LEU A 127 -0.95 -12.41 -2.55
CA LEU A 127 0.36 -12.51 -3.16
C LEU A 127 1.29 -13.33 -2.27
N LYS A 128 1.78 -14.44 -2.80
CA LYS A 128 2.74 -15.29 -2.10
C LYS A 128 4.08 -15.28 -2.85
N PRO A 129 4.97 -14.33 -2.52
CA PRO A 129 6.27 -14.26 -3.16
C PRO A 129 7.12 -15.49 -2.74
N LYS A 130 7.92 -16.04 -3.65
CA LYS A 130 8.92 -17.07 -3.29
C LYS A 130 10.02 -16.49 -2.40
N ARG A 131 10.29 -15.18 -2.49
CA ARG A 131 11.23 -14.44 -1.65
C ARG A 131 10.54 -13.92 -0.40
N LYS A 132 11.32 -13.60 0.64
CA LYS A 132 10.79 -13.09 1.92
C LYS A 132 10.02 -11.77 1.83
N PHE A 133 10.05 -11.07 0.68
CA PHE A 133 9.41 -9.77 0.50
C PHE A 133 8.93 -9.55 -0.94
N TYR A 134 7.76 -8.91 -1.11
CA TYR A 134 7.19 -8.53 -2.39
C TYR A 134 7.69 -7.12 -2.77
N ASP A 135 8.94 -7.06 -3.27
CA ASP A 135 9.60 -5.84 -3.73
C ASP A 135 9.31 -5.52 -5.21
N TYR A 136 9.99 -4.49 -5.72
CA TYR A 136 9.87 -4.07 -7.13
C TYR A 136 10.19 -5.22 -8.11
N GLU A 137 11.24 -6.00 -7.85
CA GLU A 137 11.59 -7.15 -8.67
C GLU A 137 10.51 -8.23 -8.65
N ALA A 138 9.91 -8.48 -7.48
CA ALA A 138 8.82 -9.45 -7.34
C ALA A 138 7.54 -9.02 -8.07
N LYS A 139 7.36 -7.70 -8.30
CA LYS A 139 6.19 -7.13 -8.99
C LYS A 139 6.32 -7.21 -10.52
N TYR A 140 7.51 -6.99 -11.05
CA TYR A 140 7.70 -6.75 -12.51
C TYR A 140 8.62 -7.74 -13.21
N ASN A 141 9.32 -8.60 -12.47
CA ASN A 141 10.17 -9.62 -13.03
C ASN A 141 9.41 -10.96 -13.13
N SER A 142 9.14 -11.41 -14.36
CA SER A 142 8.49 -12.71 -14.60
C SER A 142 9.23 -13.91 -13.97
N LYS A 143 10.54 -13.79 -13.75
CA LYS A 143 11.36 -14.80 -13.06
C LYS A 143 11.17 -14.80 -11.55
N ALA A 144 10.56 -13.77 -10.95
CA ALA A 144 10.35 -13.67 -9.51
C ALA A 144 9.29 -14.65 -8.97
N GLN A 145 8.47 -15.24 -9.86
CA GLN A 145 7.51 -16.32 -9.57
C GLN A 145 6.65 -16.06 -8.31
N THR A 146 6.11 -14.85 -8.19
CA THR A 146 5.07 -14.58 -7.18
C THR A 146 3.84 -15.39 -7.53
N ARG A 147 3.40 -16.24 -6.60
CA ARG A 147 2.15 -16.99 -6.77
C ARG A 147 0.98 -16.10 -6.40
N HIS A 148 0.03 -15.95 -7.31
CA HIS A 148 -1.25 -15.31 -7.11
C HIS A 148 -2.27 -16.35 -6.64
N ILE A 149 -3.00 -16.05 -5.57
CA ILE A 149 -4.02 -16.94 -5.01
C ILE A 149 -5.35 -16.20 -5.05
N ILE A 150 -6.24 -16.68 -5.93
CA ILE A 150 -7.60 -16.22 -6.06
C ILE A 150 -8.52 -17.44 -6.26
N PRO A 151 -9.60 -17.61 -5.47
CA PRO A 151 -10.01 -16.78 -4.35
C PRO A 151 -9.02 -16.82 -3.18
N VAL A 152 -8.99 -15.75 -2.39
CA VAL A 152 -8.17 -15.68 -1.18
C VAL A 152 -8.73 -16.64 -0.13
N ASP A 153 -7.86 -17.45 0.48
CA ASP A 153 -8.24 -18.35 1.56
C ASP A 153 -8.52 -17.57 2.86
N LEU A 154 -9.75 -17.09 2.97
CA LEU A 154 -10.31 -16.38 4.11
C LEU A 154 -11.72 -16.91 4.39
N SER A 155 -12.11 -16.96 5.66
CA SER A 155 -13.52 -17.19 5.99
C SER A 155 -14.42 -16.10 5.38
N LYS A 156 -15.68 -16.43 5.06
CA LYS A 156 -16.66 -15.47 4.52
C LYS A 156 -16.75 -14.19 5.35
N ARG A 157 -16.71 -14.31 6.69
CA ARG A 157 -16.69 -13.17 7.61
C ARG A 157 -15.46 -12.28 7.40
N LYS A 158 -14.26 -12.87 7.32
CA LYS A 158 -13.00 -12.12 7.13
C LYS A 158 -12.91 -11.51 5.73
N PHE A 159 -13.36 -12.19 4.72
CA PHE A 159 -13.44 -11.63 3.37
C PHE A 159 -14.37 -10.41 3.32
N ASN A 160 -15.54 -10.49 3.94
CA ASN A 160 -16.48 -9.37 4.02
C ASN A 160 -15.89 -8.18 4.82
N GLU A 161 -15.18 -8.45 5.91
CA GLU A 161 -14.45 -7.44 6.68
C GLU A 161 -13.42 -6.71 5.81
N LEU A 162 -12.56 -7.45 5.09
CA LEU A 162 -11.57 -6.90 4.17
C LEU A 162 -12.21 -5.98 3.12
N MET A 163 -13.26 -6.47 2.45
CA MET A 163 -13.95 -5.71 1.41
C MET A 163 -14.68 -4.48 1.97
N SER A 164 -15.18 -4.55 3.20
CA SER A 164 -15.80 -3.41 3.87
C SER A 164 -14.78 -2.34 4.25
N ILE A 165 -13.60 -2.74 4.74
CA ILE A 165 -12.50 -1.81 4.99
C ILE A 165 -12.06 -1.15 3.68
N SER A 166 -11.89 -1.90 2.59
CA SER A 166 -11.45 -1.39 1.29
C SER A 166 -12.45 -0.38 0.70
N CYS A 167 -13.75 -0.68 0.76
CA CYS A 167 -14.80 0.23 0.32
C CYS A 167 -14.81 1.52 1.17
N ARG A 168 -14.68 1.37 2.49
CA ARG A 168 -14.62 2.51 3.41
C ARG A 168 -13.39 3.39 3.13
N VAL A 169 -12.23 2.81 2.88
CA VAL A 169 -11.00 3.55 2.53
C VAL A 169 -11.15 4.30 1.21
N HIS A 170 -11.75 3.65 0.19
CA HIS A 170 -12.09 4.26 -1.08
C HIS A 170 -12.93 5.53 -0.90
N ASN A 171 -14.01 5.42 -0.12
CA ASN A 171 -14.94 6.53 0.13
C ASN A 171 -14.31 7.65 0.98
N LEU A 172 -13.52 7.31 2.01
CA LEU A 172 -12.87 8.29 2.89
C LEU A 172 -11.91 9.23 2.16
N LEU A 173 -11.24 8.75 1.13
CA LEU A 173 -10.37 9.59 0.30
C LEU A 173 -11.13 10.34 -0.79
N GLY A 174 -12.40 10.01 -1.04
CA GLY A 174 -13.19 10.56 -2.15
C GLY A 174 -12.76 9.96 -3.49
N CYS A 175 -12.41 8.68 -3.50
CA CYS A 175 -12.03 7.98 -4.72
C CYS A 175 -13.24 7.73 -5.62
N ARG A 176 -12.98 7.62 -6.92
CA ARG A 176 -13.92 7.15 -7.95
C ARG A 176 -13.20 6.16 -8.87
N GLY A 177 -13.97 5.50 -9.72
CA GLY A 177 -13.40 4.51 -10.63
C GLY A 177 -12.80 3.32 -9.87
N VAL A 178 -11.66 2.85 -10.31
CA VAL A 178 -11.01 1.68 -9.71
C VAL A 178 -9.97 2.09 -8.66
N THR A 179 -9.95 1.36 -7.54
CA THR A 179 -8.88 1.46 -6.55
C THR A 179 -8.43 0.08 -6.10
N ARG A 180 -7.18 -0.02 -5.64
CA ARG A 180 -6.63 -1.21 -5.02
C ARG A 180 -6.05 -0.84 -3.66
N SER A 181 -6.52 -1.50 -2.63
CA SER A 181 -6.01 -1.37 -1.27
C SER A 181 -5.10 -2.54 -0.93
N ASP A 182 -3.90 -2.26 -0.46
CA ASP A 182 -2.85 -3.24 -0.17
C ASP A 182 -2.77 -3.47 1.34
N PHE A 183 -2.88 -4.73 1.78
CA PHE A 183 -2.95 -5.11 3.19
C PHE A 183 -1.88 -6.14 3.58
N LYS A 184 -1.49 -6.09 4.85
CA LYS A 184 -0.92 -7.25 5.56
C LYS A 184 -1.99 -7.85 6.47
N PHE A 185 -2.24 -9.18 6.31
CA PHE A 185 -3.10 -9.92 7.21
C PHE A 185 -2.26 -10.70 8.23
N TYR A 186 -2.32 -10.27 9.48
CA TYR A 186 -1.50 -10.81 10.55
C TYR A 186 -2.30 -10.90 11.86
N ARG A 187 -2.21 -12.04 12.55
CA ARG A 187 -2.93 -12.29 13.81
C ARG A 187 -4.40 -11.91 13.72
N ASN A 188 -5.06 -12.38 12.65
CA ASN A 188 -6.47 -12.14 12.39
C ASN A 188 -6.90 -10.68 12.16
N ASN A 189 -5.97 -9.78 11.87
CA ASN A 189 -6.20 -8.35 11.60
C ASN A 189 -5.66 -7.94 10.25
N PHE A 190 -6.36 -7.01 9.57
CA PHE A 190 -5.93 -6.39 8.33
C PHE A 190 -5.25 -5.05 8.61
N TYR A 191 -3.97 -4.96 8.30
CA TYR A 191 -3.19 -3.72 8.38
C TYR A 191 -3.11 -3.09 6.99
N LEU A 192 -3.79 -1.98 6.80
CA LEU A 192 -3.75 -1.24 5.52
C LEU A 192 -2.38 -0.58 5.34
N LEU A 193 -1.70 -0.90 4.25
CA LEU A 193 -0.40 -0.33 3.90
C LEU A 193 -0.56 0.95 3.09
N GLU A 194 -1.38 0.89 2.02
CA GLU A 194 -1.66 1.99 1.09
C GLU A 194 -2.91 1.71 0.26
N ILE A 195 -3.41 2.74 -0.42
CA ILE A 195 -4.42 2.64 -1.47
C ILE A 195 -3.88 3.23 -2.76
N ASN A 196 -4.07 2.53 -3.86
CA ASN A 196 -3.70 2.94 -5.20
C ASN A 196 -4.93 3.44 -5.94
N THR A 197 -4.94 4.71 -6.30
CA THR A 197 -6.05 5.38 -7.01
C THR A 197 -5.97 5.24 -8.53
N GLN A 198 -4.84 4.76 -9.02
CA GLN A 198 -4.59 4.42 -10.43
C GLN A 198 -3.76 3.12 -10.46
N PRO A 199 -4.38 1.98 -10.09
CA PRO A 199 -3.68 0.70 -10.12
C PRO A 199 -3.32 0.31 -11.56
N GLY A 200 -2.31 -0.54 -11.72
CA GLY A 200 -1.95 -1.08 -13.03
C GLY A 200 -3.13 -1.79 -13.69
N MET A 201 -3.26 -1.56 -15.00
CA MET A 201 -4.37 -2.07 -15.83
C MET A 201 -3.84 -2.83 -17.06
N THR A 202 -2.73 -3.53 -16.93
CA THR A 202 -2.25 -4.47 -17.96
C THR A 202 -2.79 -5.88 -17.68
N LYS A 203 -2.71 -6.77 -18.66
CA LYS A 203 -3.13 -8.19 -18.51
C LYS A 203 -2.47 -8.91 -17.32
N LEU A 204 -1.29 -8.46 -16.90
CA LEU A 204 -0.54 -9.00 -15.76
C LEU A 204 -0.83 -8.28 -14.44
N SER A 205 -1.73 -7.30 -14.47
CA SER A 205 -2.04 -6.49 -13.28
C SER A 205 -3.12 -7.16 -12.44
N LEU A 206 -3.05 -6.94 -11.13
CA LEU A 206 -3.89 -7.63 -10.16
C LEU A 206 -5.38 -7.25 -10.24
N VAL A 207 -5.69 -6.00 -10.58
CA VAL A 207 -7.09 -5.57 -10.72
C VAL A 207 -7.78 -6.26 -11.89
N PRO A 208 -7.21 -6.30 -13.11
CA PRO A 208 -7.75 -7.12 -14.20
C PRO A 208 -7.92 -8.59 -13.83
N GLU A 209 -6.95 -9.19 -13.14
CA GLU A 209 -7.04 -10.59 -12.71
C GLU A 209 -8.23 -10.81 -11.75
N ILE A 210 -8.42 -9.92 -10.76
CA ILE A 210 -9.58 -9.94 -9.86
C ILE A 210 -10.88 -9.75 -10.64
N SER A 211 -10.90 -8.85 -11.63
CA SER A 211 -12.08 -8.56 -12.45
C SER A 211 -12.52 -9.76 -13.28
N VAL A 212 -11.57 -10.40 -13.96
CA VAL A 212 -11.82 -11.62 -14.74
C VAL A 212 -12.37 -12.73 -13.85
N TYR A 213 -11.82 -12.92 -12.64
CA TYR A 213 -12.35 -13.89 -11.68
C TYR A 213 -13.83 -13.58 -11.29
N LYS A 214 -14.23 -12.31 -11.35
CA LYS A 214 -15.62 -11.87 -11.12
C LYS A 214 -16.50 -11.89 -12.37
N GLY A 215 -16.01 -12.38 -13.50
CA GLY A 215 -16.74 -12.43 -14.76
C GLY A 215 -16.76 -11.10 -15.50
N ILE A 216 -15.90 -10.14 -15.15
CA ILE A 216 -15.73 -8.87 -15.87
C ILE A 216 -14.52 -9.02 -16.78
N ASN A 217 -14.74 -9.07 -18.09
CA ASN A 217 -13.67 -9.17 -19.07
C ASN A 217 -12.82 -7.91 -19.09
N PHE A 218 -11.54 -8.10 -19.47
CA PHE A 218 -10.57 -7.02 -19.62
C PHE A 218 -10.75 -6.27 -20.95
#